data_f5e5119444a3e77ef4a6af45d84e6219
#
_entry.id   f5e5119444a3e77ef4a6af45d84e6219
#
_cell.length_a   1.000
_cell.length_b   1.000
_cell.length_c   1.000
_cell.angle_alpha   90.00
_cell.angle_beta   90.00
_cell.angle_gamma   90.00
#
_symmetry.space_group_name_H-M   'P 1'
#
loop_
_entity.id
_entity.type
_entity.pdbx_description
1 polymer ?
#
loop_
_entity_poly.entity_id
_entity_poly.type
_entity_poly.pdbx_seq_one_letter_code
_entity_poly.pdbx_strand_id
1 'polypeptide(L)'
;MELLAKVYEYASNGLRIGKSKQAREWLKQKQLNAEQTMACFNSGQLHHRKEIAFKEALERIGFMKKSNVGTNCDSIPYTVFGNFSIMFPLRNTENEIVNFYAIGLRNNKTAFLNHEGLYPNYPHELTKKLYITDNILDCATLMESKILDNREAVIALYDGVFLEQHVKVIQGLKNLTEVIQIKTKK
;
A
#
# COMPACT_ATOMS: atom_id res chain seq x y z
N MET A 1 -11.84 11.31 -10.23
CA MET A 1 -10.60 10.60 -9.80
C MET A 1 -10.49 10.75 -8.31
N GLU A 2 -10.47 9.64 -7.60
CA GLU A 2 -10.43 9.63 -6.14
C GLU A 2 -9.13 10.18 -5.57
N LEU A 3 -9.20 10.70 -4.36
CA LEU A 3 -8.08 11.36 -3.69
C LEU A 3 -6.85 10.47 -3.57
N LEU A 4 -7.01 9.22 -3.12
CA LEU A 4 -5.91 8.28 -2.95
C LEU A 4 -5.33 7.79 -4.29
N ALA A 5 -6.13 7.74 -5.37
CA ALA A 5 -5.62 7.45 -6.70
C ALA A 5 -4.67 8.55 -7.20
N LYS A 6 -4.98 9.83 -6.93
CA LYS A 6 -4.06 10.95 -7.23
C LYS A 6 -2.76 10.86 -6.42
N VAL A 7 -2.86 10.46 -5.15
CA VAL A 7 -1.66 10.21 -4.31
C VAL A 7 -0.82 9.10 -4.89
N TYR A 8 -1.44 7.98 -5.31
CA TYR A 8 -0.75 6.86 -5.93
C TYR A 8 -0.05 7.26 -7.23
N GLU A 9 -0.72 7.99 -8.10
CA GLU A 9 -0.14 8.51 -9.34
C GLU A 9 1.09 9.38 -9.05
N TYR A 10 0.97 10.31 -8.11
CA TYR A 10 2.09 11.15 -7.69
C TYR A 10 3.27 10.33 -7.16
N ALA A 11 3.00 9.36 -6.29
CA ALA A 11 4.03 8.51 -5.67
C ALA A 11 4.65 7.55 -6.70
N SER A 12 3.89 7.04 -7.66
CA SER A 12 4.39 6.19 -8.76
C SER A 12 5.33 6.98 -9.69
N ASN A 13 4.96 8.22 -10.02
CA ASN A 13 5.83 9.13 -10.75
C ASN A 13 7.10 9.45 -9.94
N GLY A 14 7.02 9.47 -8.61
CA GLY A 14 8.16 9.66 -7.71
C GLY A 14 9.28 8.64 -7.91
N LEU A 15 8.98 7.39 -8.27
CA LEU A 15 9.99 6.36 -8.56
C LEU A 15 10.81 6.63 -9.83
N ARG A 16 10.27 7.41 -10.78
CA ARG A 16 10.91 7.73 -12.06
C ARG A 16 11.92 8.89 -11.96
N ILE A 17 11.88 9.65 -10.86
CA ILE A 17 12.69 10.85 -10.67
C ILE A 17 14.05 10.52 -10.04
N GLY A 18 15.09 11.30 -10.32
CA GLY A 18 16.45 11.08 -9.80
C GLY A 18 16.59 11.00 -8.28
N LYS A 19 15.74 11.71 -7.53
CA LYS A 19 15.73 11.71 -6.05
C LYS A 19 15.24 10.39 -5.42
N SER A 20 14.75 9.46 -6.21
CA SER A 20 14.24 8.16 -5.74
C SER A 20 15.27 7.01 -5.80
N LYS A 21 16.56 7.31 -5.93
CA LYS A 21 17.62 6.28 -6.04
C LYS A 21 17.52 5.24 -4.92
N GLN A 22 17.41 5.68 -3.67
CA GLN A 22 17.31 4.78 -2.52
C GLN A 22 16.05 3.91 -2.56
N ALA A 23 14.92 4.44 -3.04
CA ALA A 23 13.69 3.68 -3.20
C ALA A 23 13.84 2.57 -4.25
N ARG A 24 14.45 2.88 -5.40
CA ARG A 24 14.73 1.89 -6.45
C ARG A 24 15.73 0.83 -6.00
N GLU A 25 16.77 1.21 -5.29
CA GLU A 25 17.74 0.28 -4.72
C GLU A 25 17.09 -0.66 -3.71
N TRP A 26 16.21 -0.15 -2.86
CA TRP A 26 15.45 -0.95 -1.91
C TRP A 26 14.56 -1.98 -2.61
N LEU A 27 13.78 -1.56 -3.63
CA LEU A 27 12.96 -2.48 -4.43
C LEU A 27 13.82 -3.55 -5.11
N LYS A 28 14.97 -3.16 -5.69
CA LYS A 28 15.90 -4.09 -6.31
C LYS A 28 16.47 -5.12 -5.30
N GLN A 29 16.86 -4.67 -4.11
CA GLN A 29 17.33 -5.56 -3.03
C GLN A 29 16.26 -6.56 -2.59
N LYS A 30 14.98 -6.13 -2.60
CA LYS A 30 13.84 -6.99 -2.31
C LYS A 30 13.36 -7.82 -3.50
N GLN A 31 14.00 -7.67 -4.67
CA GLN A 31 13.63 -8.33 -5.92
C GLN A 31 12.17 -8.04 -6.34
N LEU A 32 11.68 -6.83 -6.08
CA LEU A 32 10.32 -6.40 -6.38
C LEU A 32 10.28 -5.48 -7.59
N ASN A 33 9.41 -5.79 -8.53
CA ASN A 33 9.06 -4.90 -9.63
C ASN A 33 7.92 -3.96 -9.21
N ALA A 34 8.14 -2.65 -9.35
CA ALA A 34 7.16 -1.66 -8.91
C ALA A 34 5.81 -1.73 -9.67
N GLU A 35 5.82 -2.12 -10.95
CA GLU A 35 4.59 -2.23 -11.75
C GLU A 35 3.77 -3.46 -11.34
N GLN A 36 4.42 -4.61 -11.19
CA GLN A 36 3.75 -5.86 -10.80
C GLN A 36 3.20 -5.79 -9.39
N THR A 37 3.96 -5.23 -8.47
CA THR A 37 3.58 -5.12 -7.06
C THR A 37 2.82 -3.84 -6.73
N MET A 38 2.58 -2.97 -7.71
CA MET A 38 1.97 -1.65 -7.53
C MET A 38 2.69 -0.79 -6.48
N ALA A 39 3.97 -1.07 -6.22
CA ALA A 39 4.76 -0.31 -5.27
C ALA A 39 5.01 1.12 -5.79
N CYS A 40 4.92 2.09 -4.91
CA CYS A 40 5.19 3.49 -5.22
C CYS A 40 6.05 4.14 -4.13
N PHE A 41 6.59 5.33 -4.39
CA PHE A 41 7.48 6.03 -3.45
C PHE A 41 6.92 7.38 -3.05
N ASN A 42 6.63 7.55 -1.77
CA ASN A 42 6.27 8.84 -1.21
C ASN A 42 7.50 9.56 -0.68
N SER A 43 7.93 10.60 -1.38
CA SER A 43 9.05 11.46 -0.97
C SER A 43 8.71 12.39 0.20
N GLY A 44 7.43 12.47 0.61
CA GLY A 44 6.94 13.40 1.64
C GLY A 44 6.69 14.82 1.14
N GLN A 45 6.81 15.09 -0.17
CA GLN A 45 6.73 16.44 -0.74
C GLN A 45 5.31 16.92 -1.08
N LEU A 46 4.27 16.13 -0.77
CA LEU A 46 2.88 16.46 -1.09
C LEU A 46 2.40 17.77 -0.44
N HIS A 47 2.94 18.14 0.72
CA HIS A 47 2.60 19.38 1.41
C HIS A 47 3.03 20.65 0.66
N HIS A 48 3.98 20.54 -0.27
CA HIS A 48 4.41 21.67 -1.12
C HIS A 48 3.46 21.96 -2.29
N ARG A 49 2.45 21.11 -2.52
CA ARG A 49 1.45 21.39 -3.55
C ARG A 49 0.67 22.67 -3.23
N LYS A 50 0.37 23.47 -4.26
CA LYS A 50 -0.32 24.75 -4.12
C LYS A 50 -1.82 24.61 -3.94
N GLU A 51 -2.40 23.48 -4.32
CA GLU A 51 -3.84 23.20 -4.32
C GLU A 51 -4.36 23.03 -2.87
N ILE A 52 -4.97 24.09 -2.34
CA ILE A 52 -5.46 24.12 -0.95
C ILE A 52 -6.50 23.01 -0.72
N ALA A 53 -7.50 22.90 -1.60
CA ALA A 53 -8.55 21.88 -1.48
C ALA A 53 -8.00 20.43 -1.46
N PHE A 54 -6.93 20.16 -2.21
CA PHE A 54 -6.27 18.86 -2.19
C PHE A 54 -5.61 18.61 -0.83
N LYS A 55 -4.91 19.59 -0.26
CA LYS A 55 -4.29 19.46 1.07
C LYS A 55 -5.32 19.26 2.17
N GLU A 56 -6.40 20.04 2.17
CA GLU A 56 -7.50 19.87 3.13
C GLU A 56 -8.16 18.49 3.04
N ALA A 57 -8.32 17.97 1.82
CA ALA A 57 -8.82 16.60 1.64
C ALA A 57 -7.85 15.56 2.21
N LEU A 58 -6.53 15.72 2.01
CA LEU A 58 -5.50 14.84 2.59
C LEU A 58 -5.46 14.92 4.13
N GLU A 59 -5.69 16.10 4.70
CA GLU A 59 -5.81 16.27 6.15
C GLU A 59 -7.03 15.52 6.71
N ARG A 60 -8.17 15.63 6.01
CA ARG A 60 -9.44 15.00 6.43
C ARG A 60 -9.35 13.48 6.52
N ILE A 61 -8.60 12.84 5.61
CA ILE A 61 -8.39 11.39 5.63
C ILE A 61 -7.18 10.96 6.47
N GLY A 62 -6.49 11.89 7.14
CA GLY A 62 -5.33 11.61 7.98
C GLY A 62 -4.02 11.33 7.23
N PHE A 63 -4.00 11.51 5.90
CA PHE A 63 -2.77 11.37 5.10
C PHE A 63 -1.76 12.50 5.38
N MET A 64 -2.25 13.66 5.75
CA MET A 64 -1.45 14.79 6.24
C MET A 64 -1.97 15.26 7.59
N LYS A 65 -1.07 15.73 8.45
CA LYS A 65 -1.42 16.35 9.73
C LYS A 65 -0.60 17.61 9.92
N LYS A 66 -1.23 18.70 10.36
CA LYS A 66 -0.51 19.90 10.79
C LYS A 66 0.31 19.55 12.02
N SER A 67 1.58 19.91 12.01
CA SER A 67 2.45 19.72 13.18
C SER A 67 2.36 20.97 14.06
N ASN A 68 2.07 20.79 15.34
CA ASN A 68 2.06 21.88 16.33
C ASN A 68 3.46 22.27 16.82
N VAL A 69 4.51 21.78 16.17
CA VAL A 69 5.88 22.15 16.53
C VAL A 69 6.10 23.61 16.09
N GLY A 70 6.15 24.52 17.06
CA GLY A 70 6.40 25.94 16.83
C GLY A 70 7.72 26.15 16.09
N THR A 71 7.61 26.52 14.84
CA THR A 71 8.70 27.07 14.04
C THR A 71 8.40 28.55 13.84
N ASN A 72 9.38 29.39 14.09
CA ASN A 72 9.31 30.84 13.85
C ASN A 72 9.23 31.20 12.34
N CYS A 73 8.72 30.29 11.51
CA CYS A 73 8.56 30.45 10.08
C CYS A 73 7.08 30.45 9.72
N ASP A 74 6.67 31.29 8.80
CA ASP A 74 5.29 31.43 8.27
C ASP A 74 4.71 30.17 7.59
N SER A 75 5.45 29.08 7.53
CA SER A 75 5.02 27.80 6.96
C SER A 75 4.58 26.84 8.06
N ILE A 76 3.30 26.45 8.05
CA ILE A 76 2.81 25.39 8.95
C ILE A 76 3.48 24.08 8.56
N PRO A 77 4.29 23.46 9.44
CA PRO A 77 4.91 22.18 9.12
C PRO A 77 3.84 21.07 9.07
N TYR A 78 3.92 20.22 8.06
CA TYR A 78 3.06 19.05 7.93
C TYR A 78 3.85 17.77 8.18
N THR A 79 3.24 16.83 8.89
CA THR A 79 3.62 15.42 8.84
C THR A 79 2.78 14.73 7.77
N VAL A 80 3.45 13.97 6.91
CA VAL A 80 2.81 13.24 5.81
C VAL A 80 2.91 11.74 6.10
N PHE A 81 1.79 11.02 5.96
CA PHE A 81 1.78 9.56 6.07
C PHE A 81 2.77 8.95 5.08
N GLY A 82 3.52 7.94 5.52
CA GLY A 82 4.49 7.28 4.66
C GLY A 82 5.57 8.23 4.11
N ASN A 83 5.96 9.27 4.86
CA ASN A 83 7.06 10.15 4.46
C ASN A 83 8.34 9.36 4.25
N PHE A 84 8.96 9.52 3.09
CA PHE A 84 10.17 8.81 2.66
C PHE A 84 10.04 7.28 2.77
N SER A 85 8.96 6.75 2.20
CA SER A 85 8.57 5.33 2.29
C SER A 85 8.22 4.74 0.92
N ILE A 86 8.43 3.43 0.79
CA ILE A 86 7.73 2.65 -0.22
C ILE A 86 6.30 2.44 0.27
N MET A 87 5.33 2.64 -0.60
CA MET A 87 3.93 2.42 -0.30
C MET A 87 3.32 1.41 -1.27
N PHE A 88 2.37 0.63 -0.76
CA PHE A 88 1.56 -0.33 -1.50
C PHE A 88 0.09 0.06 -1.36
N PRO A 89 -0.67 0.21 -2.46
CA PRO A 89 -2.09 0.55 -2.39
C PRO A 89 -2.92 -0.66 -2.02
N LEU A 90 -3.91 -0.47 -1.14
CA LEU A 90 -4.94 -1.46 -0.85
C LEU A 90 -6.24 -1.01 -1.48
N ARG A 91 -7.03 -1.97 -1.97
CA ARG A 91 -8.21 -1.70 -2.79
C ARG A 91 -9.48 -2.25 -2.16
N ASN A 92 -10.61 -1.61 -2.49
CA ASN A 92 -11.95 -2.10 -2.16
C ASN A 92 -12.49 -3.08 -3.23
N THR A 93 -13.74 -3.50 -3.10
CA THR A 93 -14.42 -4.40 -4.03
C THR A 93 -14.62 -3.80 -5.42
N GLU A 94 -14.68 -2.49 -5.52
CA GLU A 94 -14.78 -1.72 -6.78
C GLU A 94 -13.41 -1.47 -7.42
N ASN A 95 -12.34 -2.07 -6.86
CA ASN A 95 -10.96 -1.91 -7.29
C ASN A 95 -10.40 -0.48 -7.12
N GLU A 96 -11.00 0.32 -6.24
CA GLU A 96 -10.56 1.66 -5.90
C GLU A 96 -9.55 1.64 -4.76
N ILE A 97 -8.57 2.55 -4.79
CA ILE A 97 -7.57 2.65 -3.72
C ILE A 97 -8.21 3.34 -2.51
N VAL A 98 -8.32 2.60 -1.41
CA VAL A 98 -8.92 3.09 -0.15
C VAL A 98 -7.92 3.21 1.00
N ASN A 99 -6.71 2.65 0.82
CA ASN A 99 -5.70 2.62 1.86
C ASN A 99 -4.29 2.53 1.26
N PHE A 100 -3.27 2.79 2.09
CA PHE A 100 -1.87 2.52 1.80
C PHE A 100 -1.20 1.82 2.97
N TYR A 101 -0.37 0.85 2.66
CA TYR A 101 0.66 0.34 3.54
C TYR A 101 1.99 1.01 3.20
N ALA A 102 2.71 1.50 4.20
CA ALA A 102 3.97 2.19 4.02
C ALA A 102 5.10 1.48 4.77
N ILE A 103 6.27 1.40 4.14
CA ILE A 103 7.53 0.91 4.73
C ILE A 103 8.56 2.03 4.65
N GLY A 104 8.97 2.55 5.80
CA GLY A 104 9.94 3.64 5.90
C GLY A 104 11.34 3.21 5.46
N LEU A 105 11.93 3.88 4.48
CA LEU A 105 13.26 3.56 3.96
C LEU A 105 14.42 3.83 4.94
N ARG A 106 14.19 4.67 5.95
CA ARG A 106 15.21 5.05 6.95
C ARG A 106 15.19 4.18 8.18
N ASN A 107 14.03 3.66 8.57
CA ASN A 107 13.82 3.03 9.87
C ASN A 107 13.10 1.69 9.81
N ASN A 108 12.73 1.23 8.61
CA ASN A 108 11.95 0.01 8.34
C ASN A 108 10.62 -0.07 9.11
N LYS A 109 10.13 1.06 9.65
CA LYS A 109 8.82 1.09 10.31
C LYS A 109 7.73 0.94 9.28
N THR A 110 6.73 0.14 9.63
CA THR A 110 5.54 -0.09 8.83
C THR A 110 4.34 0.63 9.42
N ALA A 111 3.41 1.03 8.56
CA ALA A 111 2.15 1.63 8.98
C ALA A 111 1.08 1.43 7.89
N PHE A 112 -0.18 1.29 8.32
CA PHE A 112 -1.36 1.42 7.47
C PHE A 112 -1.98 2.80 7.68
N LEU A 113 -2.50 3.41 6.61
CA LEU A 113 -3.22 4.68 6.71
C LEU A 113 -4.53 4.51 7.48
N ASN A 114 -5.24 3.41 7.20
CA ASN A 114 -6.48 2.98 7.87
C ASN A 114 -6.56 1.44 7.90
N HIS A 115 -7.74 0.87 8.17
CA HIS A 115 -7.97 -0.59 8.22
C HIS A 115 -8.89 -1.09 7.11
N GLU A 116 -8.96 -0.39 5.97
CA GLU A 116 -9.82 -0.75 4.84
C GLU A 116 -9.02 -1.34 3.68
N GLY A 117 -9.69 -2.11 2.84
CA GLY A 117 -9.14 -2.65 1.61
C GLY A 117 -8.26 -3.89 1.78
N LEU A 118 -7.90 -4.49 0.66
CA LEU A 118 -7.02 -5.65 0.56
C LEU A 118 -5.86 -5.37 -0.39
N TYR A 119 -4.74 -5.99 -0.14
CA TYR A 119 -3.61 -6.01 -1.06
C TYR A 119 -3.42 -7.43 -1.62
N PRO A 120 -3.20 -7.57 -2.91
CA PRO A 120 -3.11 -6.53 -3.94
C PRO A 120 -4.48 -5.99 -4.38
N ASN A 121 -5.51 -6.82 -4.34
CA ASN A 121 -6.91 -6.55 -4.68
C ASN A 121 -7.81 -7.65 -4.14
N TYR A 122 -9.11 -7.50 -4.34
CA TYR A 122 -10.07 -8.57 -4.08
C TYR A 122 -9.90 -9.69 -5.11
N PRO A 123 -9.86 -10.98 -4.68
CA PRO A 123 -9.76 -12.11 -5.58
C PRO A 123 -10.96 -12.20 -6.55
N HIS A 124 -10.71 -12.67 -7.75
CA HIS A 124 -11.77 -12.89 -8.73
C HIS A 124 -12.73 -14.01 -8.26
N GLU A 125 -14.01 -13.93 -8.62
CA GLU A 125 -15.05 -14.90 -8.23
C GLU A 125 -14.76 -16.35 -8.67
N LEU A 126 -13.97 -16.53 -9.72
CA LEU A 126 -13.56 -17.85 -10.23
C LEU A 126 -12.34 -18.43 -9.49
N THR A 127 -11.84 -17.76 -8.46
CA THR A 127 -10.70 -18.23 -7.65
C THR A 127 -11.03 -19.54 -6.97
N LYS A 128 -10.17 -20.55 -7.18
CA LYS A 128 -10.29 -21.88 -6.57
C LYS A 128 -9.33 -22.06 -5.40
N LYS A 129 -8.18 -21.39 -5.46
CA LYS A 129 -7.15 -21.50 -4.44
C LYS A 129 -6.71 -20.10 -3.99
N LEU A 130 -6.72 -19.88 -2.69
CA LEU A 130 -6.38 -18.61 -2.09
C LEU A 130 -5.16 -18.76 -1.16
N TYR A 131 -4.09 -18.04 -1.49
CA TYR A 131 -2.94 -17.89 -0.61
C TYR A 131 -3.14 -16.67 0.28
N ILE A 132 -2.82 -16.82 1.55
CA ILE A 132 -2.89 -15.75 2.55
C ILE A 132 -1.51 -15.58 3.16
N THR A 133 -0.92 -14.42 3.04
CA THR A 133 0.38 -14.08 3.62
C THR A 133 0.23 -13.22 4.86
N ASP A 134 1.16 -13.31 5.80
CA ASP A 134 1.09 -12.56 7.05
C ASP A 134 1.27 -11.05 6.85
N ASN A 135 1.93 -10.62 5.76
CA ASN A 135 2.17 -9.22 5.47
C ASN A 135 2.21 -8.93 3.96
N ILE A 136 2.17 -7.64 3.63
CA ILE A 136 2.14 -7.16 2.25
C ILE A 136 3.43 -7.47 1.48
N LEU A 137 4.58 -7.46 2.14
CA LEU A 137 5.86 -7.71 1.47
C LEU A 137 5.97 -9.17 0.99
N ASP A 138 5.52 -10.12 1.80
CA ASP A 138 5.47 -11.53 1.42
C ASP A 138 4.50 -11.77 0.27
N CYS A 139 3.34 -11.09 0.30
CA CYS A 139 2.37 -11.11 -0.79
C CYS A 139 2.98 -10.58 -2.09
N ALA A 140 3.65 -9.43 -2.05
CA ALA A 140 4.34 -8.85 -3.19
C ALA A 140 5.41 -9.79 -3.75
N THR A 141 6.17 -10.46 -2.88
CA THR A 141 7.18 -11.44 -3.28
C THR A 141 6.54 -12.65 -3.98
N LEU A 142 5.41 -13.14 -3.46
CA LEU A 142 4.70 -14.25 -4.10
C LEU A 142 4.16 -13.85 -5.48
N MET A 143 3.66 -12.63 -5.64
CA MET A 143 3.24 -12.09 -6.95
C MET A 143 4.39 -12.07 -7.97
N GLU A 144 5.59 -11.65 -7.53
CA GLU A 144 6.79 -11.60 -8.39
C GLU A 144 7.24 -12.99 -8.85
N SER A 145 7.02 -14.02 -8.05
CA SER A 145 7.44 -15.38 -8.37
C SER A 145 6.71 -15.97 -9.58
N LYS A 146 5.58 -15.38 -9.99
CA LYS A 146 4.72 -15.79 -11.13
C LYS A 146 4.28 -17.26 -11.08
N ILE A 147 4.22 -17.86 -9.90
CA ILE A 147 3.82 -19.25 -9.70
C ILE A 147 2.29 -19.41 -9.57
N LEU A 148 1.54 -18.30 -9.48
CA LEU A 148 0.09 -18.32 -9.36
C LEU A 148 -0.56 -18.55 -10.73
N ASP A 149 -1.48 -19.52 -10.77
CA ASP A 149 -2.30 -19.81 -11.94
C ASP A 149 -3.51 -18.86 -12.05
N ASN A 150 -4.20 -18.87 -13.18
CA ASN A 150 -5.38 -18.03 -13.47
C ASN A 150 -6.55 -18.20 -12.49
N ARG A 151 -6.58 -19.28 -11.70
CA ARG A 151 -7.61 -19.57 -10.69
C ARG A 151 -7.06 -19.53 -9.28
N GLU A 152 -5.87 -19.04 -9.12
CA GLU A 152 -5.21 -18.83 -7.85
C GLU A 152 -5.11 -17.33 -7.56
N ALA A 153 -5.24 -16.96 -6.31
CA ALA A 153 -5.09 -15.59 -5.86
C ALA A 153 -4.27 -15.54 -4.57
N VAL A 154 -3.71 -14.38 -4.28
CA VAL A 154 -3.04 -14.09 -3.01
C VAL A 154 -3.60 -12.84 -2.39
N ILE A 155 -3.74 -12.82 -1.07
CA ILE A 155 -4.04 -11.63 -0.28
C ILE A 155 -3.11 -11.55 0.92
N ALA A 156 -2.82 -10.33 1.36
CA ALA A 156 -2.02 -10.08 2.55
C ALA A 156 -2.90 -9.75 3.75
N LEU A 157 -2.52 -10.26 4.92
CA LEU A 157 -3.05 -9.81 6.20
C LEU A 157 -2.43 -8.46 6.60
N TYR A 158 -3.02 -7.81 7.58
CA TYR A 158 -2.50 -6.59 8.20
C TYR A 158 -1.48 -6.98 9.29
N ASP A 159 -0.23 -7.25 8.88
CA ASP A 159 0.86 -7.69 9.75
C ASP A 159 0.44 -8.89 10.67
N GLY A 160 -0.17 -9.90 10.06
CA GLY A 160 -0.66 -11.11 10.72
C GLY A 160 -2.07 -11.01 11.31
N VAL A 161 -2.72 -9.83 11.21
CA VAL A 161 -4.07 -9.62 11.75
C VAL A 161 -5.13 -9.90 10.68
N PHE A 162 -6.03 -10.84 10.98
CA PHE A 162 -7.25 -11.05 10.20
C PHE A 162 -8.28 -9.97 10.55
N LEU A 163 -8.69 -9.20 9.55
CA LEU A 163 -9.78 -8.24 9.66
C LEU A 163 -11.06 -8.81 9.04
N GLU A 164 -12.19 -8.19 9.30
CA GLU A 164 -13.51 -8.62 8.82
C GLU A 164 -13.58 -8.76 7.29
N GLN A 165 -12.90 -7.86 6.55
CA GLN A 165 -12.84 -7.93 5.09
C GLN A 165 -12.17 -9.20 4.56
N HIS A 166 -11.16 -9.75 5.25
CA HIS A 166 -10.54 -11.02 4.86
C HIS A 166 -11.52 -12.18 5.01
N VAL A 167 -12.28 -12.20 6.11
CA VAL A 167 -13.31 -13.21 6.36
C VAL A 167 -14.40 -13.13 5.30
N LYS A 168 -14.90 -11.92 5.00
CA LYS A 168 -15.93 -11.70 3.98
C LYS A 168 -15.49 -12.17 2.59
N VAL A 169 -14.22 -11.94 2.24
CA VAL A 169 -13.67 -12.41 0.96
C VAL A 169 -13.68 -13.93 0.89
N ILE A 170 -13.15 -14.61 1.91
CA ILE A 170 -13.09 -16.07 1.93
C ILE A 170 -14.50 -16.67 1.81
N GLN A 171 -15.46 -16.12 2.57
CA GLN A 171 -16.86 -16.57 2.54
C GLN A 171 -17.57 -16.26 1.23
N GLY A 172 -17.19 -15.19 0.54
CA GLY A 172 -17.77 -14.75 -0.73
C GLY A 172 -17.31 -15.55 -1.94
N LEU A 173 -16.19 -16.26 -1.88
CA LEU A 173 -15.61 -17.02 -2.98
C LEU A 173 -16.29 -18.39 -3.13
N LYS A 174 -17.38 -18.45 -3.90
CA LYS A 174 -18.20 -19.67 -4.10
C LYS A 174 -17.42 -20.83 -4.73
N ASN A 175 -16.37 -20.57 -5.50
CA ASN A 175 -15.57 -21.58 -6.18
C ASN A 175 -14.31 -21.99 -5.39
N LEU A 176 -14.10 -21.43 -4.21
CA LEU A 176 -12.92 -21.68 -3.39
C LEU A 176 -12.89 -23.11 -2.88
N THR A 177 -11.84 -23.84 -3.19
CA THR A 177 -11.63 -25.24 -2.79
C THR A 177 -10.48 -25.39 -1.78
N GLU A 178 -9.56 -24.45 -1.78
CA GLU A 178 -8.37 -24.51 -0.94
C GLU A 178 -7.94 -23.11 -0.42
N VAL A 179 -7.58 -23.03 0.85
CA VAL A 179 -6.96 -21.84 1.46
C VAL A 179 -5.62 -22.25 2.07
N ILE A 180 -4.55 -21.56 1.67
CA ILE A 180 -3.19 -21.83 2.14
C ILE A 180 -2.67 -20.57 2.86
N GLN A 181 -2.41 -20.68 4.15
CA GLN A 181 -1.71 -19.63 4.87
C GLN A 181 -0.20 -19.84 4.78
N ILE A 182 0.50 -18.83 4.25
CA ILE A 182 1.97 -18.78 4.19
C ILE A 182 2.46 -17.96 5.37
N LYS A 183 3.15 -18.61 6.31
CA LYS A 183 3.77 -17.95 7.47
C LYS A 183 5.24 -17.73 7.23
N THR A 184 5.69 -16.50 7.39
CA THR A 184 7.13 -16.21 7.41
C THR A 184 7.74 -16.77 8.68
N LYS A 185 8.78 -17.58 8.56
CA LYS A 185 9.59 -17.94 9.73
C LYS A 185 10.30 -16.67 10.20
N LYS A 186 10.00 -16.25 11.41
CA LYS A 186 10.74 -15.17 12.11
C LYS A 186 12.16 -15.61 12.43
#